data_0dcd25f139b1edecf54f2d10916201b2
#
_entry.id   0dcd25f139b1edecf54f2d10916201b2
#
_cell.length_a   1.000
_cell.length_b   1.000
_cell.length_c   1.000
_cell.angle_alpha   90.00
_cell.angle_beta   90.00
_cell.angle_gamma   90.00
#
_symmetry.space_group_name_H-M   'P 1'
#
loop_
_entity.id
_entity.type
_entity.pdbx_description
1 polymer ?
#
loop_
_entity_poly.entity_id
_entity_poly.type
_entity_poly.pdbx_seq_one_letter_code
_entity_poly.pdbx_strand_id
1 'polypeptide(L)'
;MADTLIRPGYVNLRVVQKHNIPEEGLRTYYIGKTSINLVGHNGEQPNDSLNFHNFTINYAGKKPGIRYGVLRRRFLYKSGEMYSQQRQNYTQQALSRLGVFKYNDFNYTPRPGRDTLDITVNAMFDLPYDSELELNVTTKSTKQTGPGAKFNLSKKNFKRMGASLNLELKGSYEWQTSSTVDGESSVMNSYELGAALSL
;
A
#
# COMPACT_ATOMS: atom_id res chain seq x y z
N MET A 1 26.80 -9.56 20.73
CA MET A 1 27.81 -10.47 20.24
C MET A 1 27.24 -11.88 20.38
N ALA A 2 27.00 -12.57 19.29
CA ALA A 2 26.53 -13.95 19.35
C ALA A 2 27.78 -14.84 19.51
N ASP A 3 27.81 -15.64 20.58
CA ASP A 3 28.86 -16.62 20.82
C ASP A 3 28.43 -17.97 20.20
N THR A 4 28.92 -18.23 19.00
CA THR A 4 28.59 -19.43 18.24
C THR A 4 29.52 -20.63 18.53
N LEU A 5 30.51 -20.43 19.41
CA LEU A 5 31.56 -21.44 19.67
C LEU A 5 31.19 -22.44 20.78
N ILE A 6 30.23 -22.14 21.65
CA ILE A 6 29.98 -22.94 22.85
C ILE A 6 28.82 -23.95 22.66
N ARG A 7 27.80 -23.65 21.85
CA ARG A 7 26.71 -24.58 21.46
C ARG A 7 26.03 -24.11 20.19
N PRO A 8 26.04 -24.85 19.09
CA PRO A 8 25.27 -24.48 17.91
C PRO A 8 23.77 -24.50 18.23
N GLY A 9 23.13 -23.35 18.09
CA GLY A 9 21.67 -23.17 18.29
C GLY A 9 21.24 -22.31 19.48
N TYR A 10 22.16 -21.81 20.31
CA TYR A 10 21.83 -20.89 21.41
C TYR A 10 22.20 -19.45 21.03
N VAL A 11 21.25 -18.56 21.09
CA VAL A 11 21.45 -17.10 20.96
C VAL A 11 21.24 -16.48 22.33
N ASN A 12 22.32 -15.92 22.90
CA ASN A 12 22.23 -15.16 24.12
C ASN A 12 21.79 -13.72 23.83
N LEU A 13 20.56 -13.37 24.16
CA LEU A 13 20.04 -12.02 24.07
C LEU A 13 20.30 -11.28 25.39
N ARG A 14 21.16 -10.26 25.35
CA ARG A 14 21.36 -9.35 26.46
C ARG A 14 20.52 -8.11 26.26
N VAL A 15 19.45 -7.95 27.04
CA VAL A 15 18.68 -6.72 27.10
C VAL A 15 19.39 -5.75 28.07
N VAL A 16 19.84 -4.62 27.55
CA VAL A 16 20.46 -3.57 28.34
C VAL A 16 19.56 -2.35 28.33
N GLN A 17 19.22 -1.84 29.52
CA GLN A 17 18.46 -0.60 29.63
C GLN A 17 19.30 0.56 29.08
N LYS A 18 18.73 1.35 28.18
CA LYS A 18 19.37 2.56 27.64
C LYS A 18 19.49 3.59 28.78
N HIS A 19 20.70 3.96 29.13
CA HIS A 19 20.93 5.04 30.08
C HIS A 19 20.58 6.38 29.41
N ASN A 20 20.04 7.33 30.19
CA ASN A 20 19.63 8.69 29.76
C ASN A 20 18.45 8.72 28.80
N ILE A 21 17.34 8.08 29.19
CA ILE A 21 16.05 8.36 28.55
C ILE A 21 15.54 9.69 29.17
N PRO A 22 15.21 10.72 28.36
CA PRO A 22 14.59 11.94 28.85
C PRO A 22 13.31 11.60 29.65
N GLU A 23 13.04 12.35 30.74
CA GLU A 23 11.83 12.13 31.54
C GLU A 23 10.53 12.18 30.72
N GLU A 24 10.50 13.01 29.68
CA GLU A 24 9.40 13.08 28.73
C GLU A 24 9.16 11.76 27.99
N GLY A 25 10.22 10.98 27.73
CA GLY A 25 10.11 9.64 27.11
C GLY A 25 9.54 8.56 28.02
N LEU A 26 9.46 8.81 29.33
CA LEU A 26 8.91 7.90 30.34
C LEU A 26 7.46 8.22 30.72
N ARG A 27 6.92 9.36 30.24
CA ARG A 27 5.56 9.79 30.54
C ARG A 27 4.53 9.02 29.73
N THR A 28 3.36 8.84 30.30
CA THR A 28 2.19 8.33 29.59
C THR A 28 1.52 9.48 28.87
N TYR A 29 1.34 9.36 27.56
CA TYR A 29 0.69 10.37 26.74
C TYR A 29 -0.71 9.97 26.32
N TYR A 30 -1.60 10.97 26.20
CA TYR A 30 -2.93 10.84 25.64
C TYR A 30 -2.99 11.53 24.28
N ILE A 31 -3.71 10.95 23.34
CA ILE A 31 -3.82 11.46 21.99
C ILE A 31 -4.64 12.76 21.99
N GLY A 32 -4.03 13.82 21.51
CA GLY A 32 -4.67 15.11 21.33
C GLY A 32 -5.38 15.24 19.99
N LYS A 33 -5.01 16.27 19.21
CA LYS A 33 -5.51 16.49 17.86
C LYS A 33 -4.76 15.59 16.87
N THR A 34 -5.51 15.02 15.94
CA THR A 34 -4.93 14.28 14.80
C THR A 34 -5.14 15.09 13.53
N SER A 35 -4.07 15.32 12.78
CA SER A 35 -4.12 15.96 11.46
C SER A 35 -3.47 15.08 10.41
N ILE A 36 -4.01 15.10 9.19
CA ILE A 36 -3.41 14.46 8.05
C ILE A 36 -3.21 15.48 6.93
N ASN A 37 -1.98 15.59 6.46
CA ASN A 37 -1.58 16.42 5.33
C ASN A 37 -1.54 15.53 4.08
N LEU A 38 -2.45 15.76 3.16
CA LEU A 38 -2.55 15.04 1.89
C LEU A 38 -1.82 15.84 0.82
N VAL A 39 -0.62 15.42 0.49
CA VAL A 39 0.20 15.98 -0.58
C VAL A 39 -0.19 15.30 -1.89
N GLY A 40 -0.36 16.07 -2.96
CA GLY A 40 -0.67 15.56 -4.29
C GLY A 40 0.46 14.69 -4.86
N HIS A 41 0.16 13.90 -5.89
CA HIS A 41 1.12 12.99 -6.51
C HIS A 41 2.31 13.69 -7.18
N ASN A 42 2.16 14.95 -7.60
CA ASN A 42 3.24 15.79 -8.13
C ASN A 42 3.90 16.67 -7.04
N GLY A 43 3.58 16.44 -5.75
CA GLY A 43 4.10 17.24 -4.65
C GLY A 43 3.30 18.51 -4.32
N GLU A 44 2.06 18.62 -4.84
CA GLU A 44 1.19 19.75 -4.52
C GLU A 44 0.91 19.79 -3.01
N GLN A 45 1.28 20.92 -2.40
CA GLN A 45 1.10 21.10 -0.96
C GLN A 45 -0.36 21.39 -0.61
N PRO A 46 -0.79 20.98 0.58
CA PRO A 46 -2.13 21.30 1.08
C PRO A 46 -2.37 22.81 1.10
N ASN A 47 -3.49 23.25 0.53
CA ASN A 47 -3.93 24.66 0.47
C ASN A 47 -5.31 24.89 1.08
N ASP A 48 -6.00 23.83 1.49
CA ASP A 48 -7.33 23.86 2.10
C ASP A 48 -7.45 22.80 3.19
N SER A 49 -8.43 22.93 4.07
CA SER A 49 -8.60 22.00 5.19
C SER A 49 -10.07 21.70 5.50
N LEU A 50 -10.33 20.47 5.92
CA LEU A 50 -11.59 20.05 6.50
C LEU A 50 -11.39 19.64 7.97
N ASN A 51 -12.13 20.28 8.87
CA ASN A 51 -12.05 20.02 10.30
C ASN A 51 -13.25 19.21 10.78
N PHE A 52 -12.97 18.11 11.46
CA PHE A 52 -13.93 17.22 12.08
C PHE A 52 -13.58 17.04 13.55
N HIS A 53 -14.09 17.91 14.42
CA HIS A 53 -13.81 17.91 15.85
C HIS A 53 -12.30 17.82 16.15
N ASN A 54 -11.76 16.65 16.46
CA ASN A 54 -10.34 16.43 16.78
C ASN A 54 -9.54 15.81 15.61
N PHE A 55 -10.11 15.78 14.39
CA PHE A 55 -9.47 15.25 13.20
C PHE A 55 -9.51 16.27 12.08
N THR A 56 -8.35 16.66 11.57
CA THR A 56 -8.22 17.64 10.48
C THR A 56 -7.62 16.99 9.25
N ILE A 57 -8.18 17.26 8.07
CA ILE A 57 -7.62 16.84 6.79
C ILE A 57 -7.19 18.09 6.04
N ASN A 58 -5.89 18.25 5.84
CA ASN A 58 -5.32 19.27 4.98
C ASN A 58 -5.08 18.67 3.60
N TYR A 59 -5.50 19.33 2.53
CA TYR A 59 -5.44 18.77 1.18
C TYR A 59 -5.17 19.84 0.12
N ALA A 60 -4.69 19.42 -1.04
CA ALA A 60 -4.52 20.27 -2.20
C ALA A 60 -5.74 20.20 -3.12
N GLY A 61 -6.12 21.34 -3.71
CA GLY A 61 -7.19 21.44 -4.70
C GLY A 61 -8.58 21.67 -4.09
N LYS A 62 -9.62 21.42 -4.88
CA LYS A 62 -11.02 21.75 -4.52
C LYS A 62 -11.70 20.75 -3.57
N LYS A 63 -11.16 19.56 -3.46
CA LYS A 63 -11.72 18.46 -2.64
C LYS A 63 -10.60 17.53 -2.19
N PRO A 64 -10.69 16.91 -0.98
CA PRO A 64 -9.72 15.90 -0.55
C PRO A 64 -9.63 14.77 -1.58
N GLY A 65 -8.41 14.33 -1.88
CA GLY A 65 -8.17 13.22 -2.80
C GLY A 65 -8.78 11.88 -2.35
N ILE A 66 -9.11 11.74 -1.06
CA ILE A 66 -9.75 10.56 -0.47
C ILE A 66 -10.90 11.00 0.44
N ARG A 67 -11.94 10.17 0.58
CA ARG A 67 -13.10 10.49 1.43
C ARG A 67 -12.75 10.39 2.91
N TYR A 68 -13.26 11.30 3.74
CA TYR A 68 -13.09 11.30 5.18
C TYR A 68 -13.39 9.94 5.83
N GLY A 69 -14.52 9.32 5.49
CA GLY A 69 -14.93 8.04 6.07
C GLY A 69 -13.98 6.88 5.77
N VAL A 70 -13.23 6.94 4.65
CA VAL A 70 -12.19 5.96 4.32
C VAL A 70 -11.00 6.14 5.23
N LEU A 71 -10.49 7.37 5.37
CA LEU A 71 -9.40 7.70 6.26
C LEU A 71 -9.75 7.38 7.72
N ARG A 72 -10.90 7.88 8.20
CA ARG A 72 -11.30 7.73 9.60
C ARG A 72 -11.36 6.28 10.06
N ARG A 73 -11.79 5.37 9.18
CA ARG A 73 -11.82 3.92 9.50
C ARG A 73 -10.44 3.27 9.58
N ARG A 74 -9.40 3.91 9.07
CA ARG A 74 -8.02 3.41 9.13
C ARG A 74 -7.25 3.87 10.36
N PHE A 75 -7.73 4.93 11.03
CA PHE A 75 -7.16 5.38 12.30
C PHE A 75 -7.75 4.57 13.45
N LEU A 76 -6.92 3.71 14.05
CA LEU A 76 -7.31 2.77 15.12
C LEU A 76 -7.20 3.36 16.52
N TYR A 77 -7.07 4.69 16.61
CA TYR A 77 -7.05 5.45 17.85
C TYR A 77 -7.95 6.68 17.76
N LYS A 78 -8.33 7.22 18.91
CA LYS A 78 -9.16 8.42 19.03
C LYS A 78 -8.49 9.42 19.96
N SER A 79 -8.85 10.70 19.79
CA SER A 79 -8.47 11.74 20.75
C SER A 79 -8.98 11.40 22.14
N GLY A 80 -8.13 11.62 23.17
CA GLY A 80 -8.39 11.28 24.54
C GLY A 80 -7.98 9.85 24.95
N GLU A 81 -7.69 8.95 24.00
CA GLU A 81 -7.18 7.62 24.32
C GLU A 81 -5.68 7.67 24.67
N MET A 82 -5.25 6.74 25.50
CA MET A 82 -3.83 6.57 25.80
C MET A 82 -3.06 6.18 24.54
N TYR A 83 -1.93 6.81 24.30
CA TYR A 83 -1.06 6.49 23.19
C TYR A 83 -0.56 5.04 23.27
N SER A 84 -0.61 4.33 22.17
CA SER A 84 -0.11 2.97 22.03
C SER A 84 0.64 2.82 20.72
N GLN A 85 1.91 2.47 20.82
CA GLN A 85 2.76 2.20 19.66
C GLN A 85 2.18 1.08 18.76
N GLN A 86 1.57 0.08 19.37
CA GLN A 86 0.96 -1.01 18.62
C GLN A 86 -0.22 -0.51 17.75
N ARG A 87 -1.12 0.32 18.31
CA ARG A 87 -2.23 0.92 17.56
C ARG A 87 -1.73 1.86 16.46
N GLN A 88 -0.65 2.58 16.70
CA GLN A 88 0.00 3.40 15.70
C GLN A 88 0.52 2.55 14.54
N ASN A 89 1.27 1.49 14.83
CA ASN A 89 1.81 0.60 13.80
C ASN A 89 0.68 -0.01 12.95
N TYR A 90 -0.41 -0.43 13.57
CA TYR A 90 -1.59 -0.91 12.86
C TYR A 90 -2.26 0.17 12.01
N THR A 91 -2.33 1.42 12.49
CA THR A 91 -2.84 2.55 11.73
C THR A 91 -1.98 2.81 10.50
N GLN A 92 -0.66 2.84 10.68
CA GLN A 92 0.29 3.03 9.58
C GLN A 92 0.16 1.91 8.53
N GLN A 93 0.09 0.65 8.97
CA GLN A 93 -0.16 -0.48 8.07
C GLN A 93 -1.51 -0.40 7.37
N ALA A 94 -2.56 0.03 8.08
CA ALA A 94 -3.90 0.18 7.52
C ALA A 94 -3.97 1.28 6.46
N LEU A 95 -3.21 2.37 6.62
CA LEU A 95 -3.07 3.42 5.61
C LEU A 95 -2.23 2.93 4.40
N SER A 96 -1.12 2.24 4.64
CA SER A 96 -0.28 1.68 3.57
C SER A 96 -1.04 0.65 2.73
N ARG A 97 -1.87 -0.20 3.36
CA ARG A 97 -2.70 -1.20 2.66
C ARG A 97 -3.79 -0.60 1.76
N LEU A 98 -4.09 0.69 1.86
CA LEU A 98 -4.97 1.34 0.89
C LEU A 98 -4.36 1.38 -0.52
N GLY A 99 -3.02 1.29 -0.63
CA GLY A 99 -2.31 1.33 -1.92
C GLY A 99 -2.46 2.65 -2.68
N VAL A 100 -2.92 3.70 -2.00
CA VAL A 100 -3.15 5.02 -2.62
C VAL A 100 -2.06 6.03 -2.29
N PHE A 101 -1.26 5.74 -1.27
CA PHE A 101 -0.18 6.59 -0.81
C PHE A 101 1.18 5.98 -1.16
N LYS A 102 2.06 6.81 -1.72
CA LYS A 102 3.45 6.47 -1.96
C LYS A 102 4.22 6.31 -0.64
N TYR A 103 3.93 7.19 0.32
CA TYR A 103 4.41 7.10 1.69
C TYR A 103 3.41 7.74 2.65
N ASN A 104 3.49 7.35 3.93
CA ASN A 104 2.83 8.00 5.05
C ASN A 104 3.81 8.05 6.22
N ASP A 105 4.02 9.25 6.73
CA ASP A 105 4.93 9.54 7.83
C ASP A 105 4.16 10.12 9.01
N PHE A 106 4.51 9.69 10.23
CA PHE A 106 3.84 10.07 11.46
C PHE A 106 4.74 10.91 12.34
N ASN A 107 4.36 12.15 12.56
CA ASN A 107 5.03 13.08 13.44
C ASN A 107 4.23 13.29 14.73
N TYR A 108 4.91 13.20 15.86
CA TYR A 108 4.35 13.31 17.20
C TYR A 108 4.87 14.58 17.86
N THR A 109 3.96 15.45 18.28
CA THR A 109 4.30 16.71 18.95
C THR A 109 3.70 16.74 20.33
N PRO A 110 4.52 16.60 21.41
CA PRO A 110 4.06 16.75 22.78
C PRO A 110 3.61 18.20 23.01
N ARG A 111 2.49 18.39 23.72
CA ARG A 111 2.08 19.72 24.16
C ARG A 111 2.83 20.12 25.41
N PRO A 112 3.47 21.30 25.45
CA PRO A 112 4.16 21.77 26.64
C PRO A 112 3.25 21.78 27.87
N GLY A 113 3.74 21.22 28.98
CA GLY A 113 3.03 21.21 30.28
C GLY A 113 1.78 20.32 30.32
N ARG A 114 1.56 19.44 29.33
CA ARG A 114 0.43 18.51 29.30
C ARG A 114 0.88 17.13 28.82
N ASP A 115 0.27 16.08 29.34
CA ASP A 115 0.49 14.71 28.89
C ASP A 115 -0.34 14.43 27.60
N THR A 116 -0.28 15.35 26.66
CA THR A 116 -1.04 15.29 25.40
C THR A 116 -0.11 15.28 24.21
N LEU A 117 -0.33 14.34 23.28
CA LEU A 117 0.47 14.13 22.09
C LEU A 117 -0.39 14.42 20.86
N ASP A 118 -0.06 15.47 20.12
CA ASP A 118 -0.69 15.75 18.82
C ASP A 118 0.00 14.94 17.73
N ILE A 119 -0.80 14.38 16.82
CA ILE A 119 -0.33 13.50 15.77
C ILE A 119 -0.56 14.19 14.42
N THR A 120 0.52 14.34 13.65
CA THR A 120 0.46 14.84 12.28
C THR A 120 0.94 13.75 11.33
N VAL A 121 0.09 13.34 10.41
CA VAL A 121 0.42 12.36 9.37
C VAL A 121 0.65 13.09 8.07
N ASN A 122 1.84 12.94 7.48
CA ASN A 122 2.14 13.45 6.14
C ASN A 122 2.01 12.28 5.15
N ALA A 123 1.06 12.35 4.24
CA ALA A 123 0.80 11.31 3.26
C ALA A 123 0.82 11.90 1.85
N MET A 124 1.63 11.32 0.98
CA MET A 124 1.71 11.71 -0.43
C MET A 124 0.98 10.68 -1.29
N PHE A 125 0.10 11.14 -2.16
CA PHE A 125 -0.55 10.25 -3.11
C PHE A 125 0.45 9.64 -4.08
N ASP A 126 0.23 8.37 -4.42
CA ASP A 126 0.92 7.69 -5.51
C ASP A 126 0.29 8.05 -6.85
N LEU A 127 0.95 7.66 -7.95
CA LEU A 127 0.41 7.83 -9.30
C LEU A 127 -0.97 7.18 -9.41
N PRO A 128 -1.95 7.88 -10.03
CA PRO A 128 -3.32 7.39 -10.07
C PRO A 128 -3.52 6.20 -11.02
N TYR A 129 -2.62 5.99 -11.96
CA TYR A 129 -2.66 4.89 -12.91
C TYR A 129 -1.38 4.08 -12.85
N ASP A 130 -1.53 2.79 -13.04
CA ASP A 130 -0.47 1.82 -13.20
C ASP A 130 -0.80 0.93 -14.39
N SER A 131 0.18 0.67 -15.27
CA SER A 131 -0.01 -0.15 -16.45
C SER A 131 1.16 -1.10 -16.64
N GLU A 132 0.86 -2.34 -16.98
CA GLU A 132 1.82 -3.40 -17.19
C GLU A 132 1.49 -4.12 -18.50
N LEU A 133 2.50 -4.33 -19.34
CA LEU A 133 2.42 -5.15 -20.54
C LEU A 133 3.37 -6.34 -20.38
N GLU A 134 2.83 -7.53 -20.40
CA GLU A 134 3.57 -8.79 -20.37
C GLU A 134 3.47 -9.45 -21.75
N LEU A 135 4.60 -9.83 -22.31
CA LEU A 135 4.69 -10.62 -23.55
C LEU A 135 5.33 -11.95 -23.20
N ASN A 136 4.72 -13.03 -23.64
CA ASN A 136 5.22 -14.38 -23.37
C ASN A 136 5.16 -15.25 -24.63
N VAL A 137 5.91 -16.34 -24.61
CA VAL A 137 5.80 -17.43 -25.58
C VAL A 137 5.55 -18.71 -24.78
N THR A 138 4.49 -19.37 -25.11
CA THR A 138 4.08 -20.60 -24.42
C THR A 138 4.34 -21.80 -25.33
N THR A 139 4.95 -22.85 -24.77
CA THR A 139 5.08 -24.16 -25.44
C THR A 139 4.43 -25.19 -24.56
N LYS A 140 3.44 -25.92 -25.11
CA LYS A 140 2.70 -26.95 -24.41
C LYS A 140 3.24 -28.34 -24.75
N SER A 141 3.03 -29.30 -23.86
CA SER A 141 3.37 -30.73 -24.08
C SER A 141 2.60 -31.33 -25.26
N THR A 142 1.50 -30.71 -25.67
CA THR A 142 0.72 -31.05 -26.88
C THR A 142 1.36 -30.59 -28.20
N LYS A 143 2.63 -30.10 -28.14
CA LYS A 143 3.38 -29.56 -29.29
C LYS A 143 2.74 -28.31 -29.92
N GLN A 144 1.99 -27.56 -29.13
CA GLN A 144 1.49 -26.26 -29.50
C GLN A 144 2.43 -25.18 -28.97
N THR A 145 2.78 -24.24 -29.81
CA THR A 145 3.65 -23.10 -29.45
C THR A 145 3.04 -21.83 -30.01
N GLY A 146 3.16 -20.75 -29.26
CA GLY A 146 2.71 -19.45 -29.75
C GLY A 146 2.93 -18.29 -28.79
N PRO A 147 2.85 -17.06 -29.31
CA PRO A 147 2.94 -15.85 -28.51
C PRO A 147 1.68 -15.58 -27.73
N GLY A 148 1.86 -14.98 -26.56
CA GLY A 148 0.79 -14.41 -25.76
C GLY A 148 1.14 -13.00 -25.32
N ALA A 149 0.10 -12.20 -25.08
CA ALA A 149 0.22 -10.87 -24.50
C ALA A 149 -0.83 -10.69 -23.41
N LYS A 150 -0.43 -10.03 -22.33
CA LYS A 150 -1.31 -9.65 -21.24
C LYS A 150 -1.09 -8.17 -20.94
N PHE A 151 -2.18 -7.41 -20.91
CA PHE A 151 -2.17 -6.00 -20.57
C PHE A 151 -3.00 -5.76 -19.34
N ASN A 152 -2.40 -5.19 -18.31
CA ASN A 152 -3.05 -4.79 -17.07
C ASN A 152 -3.08 -3.26 -16.99
N LEU A 153 -4.24 -2.69 -16.68
CA LEU A 153 -4.41 -1.29 -16.38
C LEU A 153 -5.12 -1.15 -15.04
N SER A 154 -4.47 -0.49 -14.09
CA SER A 154 -5.00 -0.25 -12.76
C SER A 154 -5.22 1.24 -12.52
N LYS A 155 -6.43 1.61 -12.10
CA LYS A 155 -6.74 2.95 -11.62
C LYS A 155 -6.89 2.93 -10.11
N LYS A 156 -5.87 3.45 -9.41
CA LYS A 156 -5.85 3.56 -7.94
C LYS A 156 -6.87 4.59 -7.44
N ASN A 157 -7.35 4.40 -6.22
CA ASN A 157 -8.25 5.33 -5.53
C ASN A 157 -9.52 5.67 -6.31
N PHE A 158 -10.13 4.67 -6.92
CA PHE A 158 -11.35 4.84 -7.71
C PHE A 158 -12.46 5.49 -6.87
N LYS A 159 -13.07 6.55 -7.41
CA LYS A 159 -14.08 7.38 -6.73
C LYS A 159 -13.67 7.88 -5.34
N ARG A 160 -12.37 8.00 -5.06
CA ARG A 160 -11.81 8.43 -3.76
C ARG A 160 -12.16 7.49 -2.60
N MET A 161 -12.38 6.21 -2.89
CA MET A 161 -12.77 5.20 -1.90
C MET A 161 -11.60 4.36 -1.38
N GLY A 162 -10.39 4.59 -1.90
CA GLY A 162 -9.22 3.76 -1.57
C GLY A 162 -9.29 2.36 -2.18
N ALA A 163 -10.14 2.15 -3.19
CA ALA A 163 -10.23 0.93 -3.97
C ALA A 163 -9.54 1.13 -5.33
N SER A 164 -9.02 0.06 -5.92
CA SER A 164 -8.42 0.07 -7.25
C SER A 164 -9.34 -0.61 -8.25
N LEU A 165 -9.58 0.05 -9.38
CA LEU A 165 -10.26 -0.54 -10.52
C LEU A 165 -9.21 -1.11 -11.47
N ASN A 166 -9.26 -2.42 -11.73
CA ASN A 166 -8.30 -3.11 -12.56
C ASN A 166 -8.98 -3.66 -13.81
N LEU A 167 -8.36 -3.39 -14.95
CA LEU A 167 -8.72 -3.97 -16.25
C LEU A 167 -7.56 -4.88 -16.69
N GLU A 168 -7.88 -6.14 -16.94
CA GLU A 168 -6.96 -7.11 -17.52
C GLU A 168 -7.45 -7.51 -18.91
N LEU A 169 -6.57 -7.45 -19.89
CA LEU A 169 -6.78 -7.95 -21.25
C LEU A 169 -5.70 -8.99 -21.52
N LYS A 170 -6.09 -10.15 -22.02
CA LYS A 170 -5.15 -11.19 -22.46
C LYS A 170 -5.50 -11.70 -23.84
N GLY A 171 -4.45 -12.06 -24.57
CA GLY A 171 -4.61 -12.68 -25.86
C GLY A 171 -3.45 -13.63 -26.13
N SER A 172 -3.72 -14.77 -26.71
CA SER A 172 -2.71 -15.70 -27.17
C SER A 172 -3.14 -16.36 -28.48
N TYR A 173 -2.15 -16.72 -29.26
CA TYR A 173 -2.31 -17.49 -30.48
C TYR A 173 -1.30 -18.63 -30.48
N GLU A 174 -1.76 -19.85 -30.68
CA GLU A 174 -0.94 -21.04 -30.66
C GLU A 174 -1.10 -21.83 -31.96
N TRP A 175 -0.02 -22.34 -32.48
CA TRP A 175 -0.02 -23.25 -33.62
C TRP A 175 0.67 -24.54 -33.27
N GLN A 176 0.30 -25.59 -33.97
CA GLN A 176 0.92 -26.90 -33.77
C GLN A 176 2.25 -26.98 -34.52
N THR A 177 3.33 -27.37 -33.81
CA THR A 177 4.69 -27.45 -34.32
C THR A 177 5.09 -28.87 -34.79
N SER A 178 4.19 -29.86 -34.68
CA SER A 178 4.47 -31.25 -35.04
C SER A 178 4.33 -31.49 -36.53
N SER A 179 5.37 -32.00 -37.12
CA SER A 179 5.35 -32.58 -38.47
C SER A 179 4.54 -33.87 -38.51
N THR A 180 3.84 -34.05 -39.61
CA THR A 180 3.06 -35.16 -40.09
C THR A 180 3.64 -36.56 -39.77
N VAL A 181 2.80 -37.41 -39.17
CA VAL A 181 2.81 -38.84 -39.43
C VAL A 181 1.54 -39.11 -40.22
N ASP A 182 1.73 -39.67 -41.43
CA ASP A 182 0.67 -40.07 -42.37
C ASP A 182 -0.26 -38.94 -42.93
N GLY A 183 0.30 -38.15 -43.85
CA GLY A 183 -0.46 -37.61 -44.99
C GLY A 183 -1.58 -36.56 -44.74
N GLU A 184 -2.07 -36.40 -43.57
CA GLU A 184 -3.09 -35.39 -43.23
C GLU A 184 -2.54 -34.35 -42.22
N SER A 185 -2.30 -33.17 -42.70
CA SER A 185 -1.91 -32.02 -41.90
C SER A 185 -3.15 -31.35 -41.28
N SER A 186 -3.59 -31.89 -40.14
CA SER A 186 -4.52 -31.17 -39.29
C SER A 186 -3.76 -30.12 -38.50
N VAL A 187 -3.61 -28.91 -39.03
CA VAL A 187 -3.04 -27.78 -38.31
C VAL A 187 -4.09 -27.23 -37.37
N MET A 188 -4.09 -27.67 -36.12
CA MET A 188 -4.94 -27.08 -35.10
C MET A 188 -4.30 -25.79 -34.58
N ASN A 189 -4.78 -24.67 -35.08
CA ASN A 189 -4.48 -23.36 -34.48
C ASN A 189 -5.49 -23.04 -33.38
N SER A 190 -5.01 -22.50 -32.29
CA SER A 190 -5.83 -22.07 -31.17
C SER A 190 -5.60 -20.59 -30.88
N TYR A 191 -6.66 -19.87 -30.59
CA TYR A 191 -6.54 -18.50 -30.04
C TYR A 191 -7.35 -18.38 -28.77
N GLU A 192 -6.83 -17.58 -27.85
CA GLU A 192 -7.52 -17.23 -26.60
C GLU A 192 -7.58 -15.72 -26.47
N LEU A 193 -8.77 -15.20 -26.21
CA LEU A 193 -8.97 -13.79 -25.86
C LEU A 193 -9.71 -13.73 -24.53
N GLY A 194 -9.23 -12.89 -23.64
CA GLY A 194 -9.86 -12.71 -22.33
C GLY A 194 -9.85 -11.25 -21.89
N ALA A 195 -10.92 -10.86 -21.22
CA ALA A 195 -11.00 -9.56 -20.55
C ALA A 195 -11.60 -9.75 -19.17
N ALA A 196 -11.01 -9.09 -18.17
CA ALA A 196 -11.51 -9.09 -16.80
C ALA A 196 -11.49 -7.67 -16.24
N LEU A 197 -12.56 -7.33 -15.49
CA LEU A 197 -12.68 -6.07 -14.77
C LEU A 197 -12.95 -6.39 -13.31
N SER A 198 -12.13 -5.82 -12.40
CA SER A 198 -12.25 -6.02 -10.96
C SER A 198 -12.12 -4.72 -10.18
N LEU A 199 -12.76 -4.66 -8.99
CA LEU A 199 -12.77 -3.53 -8.08
C LEU A 199 -12.38 -3.96 -6.66
#